data_0a693b0929a1583b7b677cd4fa598a74
#
_entry.id   0a693b0929a1583b7b677cd4fa598a74
#
_cell.length_a   1.000
_cell.length_b   1.000
_cell.length_c   1.000
_cell.angle_alpha   90.00
_cell.angle_beta   90.00
_cell.angle_gamma   90.00
#
_symmetry.space_group_name_H-M   'P 1'
#
loop_
_entity.id
_entity.type
_entity.pdbx_description
1 polymer ?
#
loop_
_entity_poly.entity_id
_entity_poly.type
_entity_poly.pdbx_seq_one_letter_code
_entity_poly.pdbx_strand_id
1 'polypeptide(L)'
;MTSRKHSRPGFIAEPLPHRQPAFTRREMLLQGGGGFGALALASLLGDSLPAAPAADAARKPHHAPHAKSVIFLFMEGGPSHIDLFDPKPKLEELAGKPLPESFGPVITPMGEYDAPLLASQRKWGRYGESGTWVSDWLPHLTECVDDLAVIRSCWADGLNHSNGVSQMNTGSIRAGRPSLGSWVSYGLGTENG
;
A
#
# COMPACT_ATOMS: atom_id res chain seq x y z
N MET A 1 -48.61 26.14 -56.61
CA MET A 1 -47.41 25.71 -55.87
C MET A 1 -47.39 26.44 -54.52
N THR A 2 -47.93 25.83 -53.50
CA THR A 2 -48.12 26.43 -52.18
C THR A 2 -47.18 25.75 -51.18
N SER A 3 -46.15 26.48 -50.75
CA SER A 3 -45.17 26.04 -49.77
C SER A 3 -45.78 26.02 -48.36
N ARG A 4 -45.95 24.84 -47.76
CA ARG A 4 -46.33 24.69 -46.35
C ARG A 4 -45.07 24.84 -45.46
N LYS A 5 -44.99 25.93 -44.70
CA LYS A 5 -44.05 26.07 -43.60
C LYS A 5 -44.49 25.17 -42.43
N HIS A 6 -43.69 24.17 -42.11
CA HIS A 6 -43.81 23.38 -40.88
C HIS A 6 -43.15 24.19 -39.77
N SER A 7 -43.95 24.76 -38.87
CA SER A 7 -43.51 25.29 -37.60
C SER A 7 -43.28 24.13 -36.63
N ARG A 8 -42.04 23.96 -36.15
CA ARG A 8 -41.71 23.02 -35.06
C ARG A 8 -42.24 23.60 -33.74
N PRO A 9 -42.90 22.79 -32.90
CA PRO A 9 -43.28 23.24 -31.56
C PRO A 9 -42.02 23.48 -30.73
N GLY A 10 -41.92 24.68 -30.13
CA GLY A 10 -40.83 25.03 -29.22
C GLY A 10 -40.87 24.16 -27.96
N PHE A 11 -39.83 23.46 -27.73
CA PHE A 11 -39.61 22.72 -26.47
C PHE A 11 -39.29 23.76 -25.40
N ILE A 12 -40.29 24.12 -24.57
CA ILE A 12 -40.05 24.91 -23.36
C ILE A 12 -39.50 23.92 -22.34
N ALA A 13 -38.18 23.96 -22.14
CA ALA A 13 -37.54 23.20 -21.06
C ALA A 13 -37.99 23.80 -19.74
N GLU A 14 -38.78 23.07 -18.96
CA GLU A 14 -39.02 23.42 -17.58
C GLU A 14 -37.70 23.52 -16.81
N PRO A 15 -37.48 24.58 -16.01
CA PRO A 15 -36.29 24.68 -15.19
C PRO A 15 -36.30 23.58 -14.17
N LEU A 16 -35.20 22.75 -14.18
CA LEU A 16 -34.96 21.71 -13.19
C LEU A 16 -35.06 22.33 -11.78
N PRO A 17 -35.72 21.67 -10.83
CA PRO A 17 -35.78 22.15 -9.46
C PRO A 17 -34.39 22.32 -8.90
N HIS A 18 -34.02 23.54 -8.51
CA HIS A 18 -32.77 23.82 -7.81
C HIS A 18 -32.77 23.00 -6.53
N ARG A 19 -32.02 21.88 -6.52
CA ARG A 19 -31.68 21.21 -5.29
C ARG A 19 -30.84 22.18 -4.45
N GLN A 20 -31.44 22.72 -3.41
CA GLN A 20 -30.67 23.44 -2.40
C GLN A 20 -29.62 22.49 -1.85
N PRO A 21 -28.36 22.91 -1.74
CA PRO A 21 -27.34 22.08 -1.12
C PRO A 21 -27.79 21.78 0.32
N ALA A 22 -27.66 20.51 0.72
CA ALA A 22 -28.09 20.01 2.03
C ALA A 22 -27.44 20.77 3.21
N PHE A 23 -26.37 21.53 2.94
CA PHE A 23 -25.67 22.39 3.89
C PHE A 23 -25.21 23.67 3.21
N THR A 24 -25.33 24.80 3.88
CA THR A 24 -24.72 26.05 3.45
C THR A 24 -23.21 25.98 3.69
N ARG A 25 -22.41 26.77 2.95
CA ARG A 25 -20.95 26.86 3.17
C ARG A 25 -20.61 27.22 4.62
N ARG A 26 -21.42 28.01 5.28
CA ARG A 26 -21.26 28.40 6.66
C ARG A 26 -21.53 27.24 7.62
N GLU A 27 -22.57 26.45 7.37
CA GLU A 27 -22.85 25.24 8.15
C GLU A 27 -21.77 24.19 7.97
N MET A 28 -21.24 24.01 6.75
CA MET A 28 -20.12 23.12 6.49
C MET A 28 -18.85 23.57 7.24
N LEU A 29 -18.55 24.87 7.29
CA LEU A 29 -17.40 25.40 8.04
C LEU A 29 -17.60 25.30 9.54
N LEU A 30 -18.81 25.52 10.05
CA LEU A 30 -19.10 25.37 11.47
C LEU A 30 -19.06 23.90 11.92
N GLN A 31 -19.55 22.99 11.11
CA GLN A 31 -19.50 21.56 11.42
C GLN A 31 -18.09 20.96 11.20
N GLY A 32 -17.40 21.34 10.12
CA GLY A 32 -16.02 20.92 9.86
C GLY A 32 -15.01 21.53 10.83
N GLY A 33 -15.14 22.83 11.13
CA GLY A 33 -14.29 23.52 12.09
C GLY A 33 -14.59 23.15 13.54
N GLY A 34 -15.85 22.89 13.87
CA GLY A 34 -16.26 22.47 15.22
C GLY A 34 -15.77 21.06 15.59
N GLY A 35 -15.65 20.15 14.61
CA GLY A 35 -15.10 18.80 14.82
C GLY A 35 -13.62 18.83 15.20
N PHE A 36 -12.79 19.52 14.43
CA PHE A 36 -11.36 19.66 14.71
C PHE A 36 -11.08 20.62 15.89
N GLY A 37 -11.81 21.73 15.98
CA GLY A 37 -11.69 22.68 17.09
C GLY A 37 -12.14 22.08 18.41
N ALA A 38 -13.20 21.28 18.41
CA ALA A 38 -13.64 20.56 19.60
C ALA A 38 -12.66 19.48 20.04
N LEU A 39 -12.01 18.76 19.11
CA LEU A 39 -10.95 17.80 19.37
C LEU A 39 -9.70 18.50 19.94
N ALA A 40 -9.29 19.64 19.36
CA ALA A 40 -8.16 20.42 19.86
C ALA A 40 -8.47 21.01 21.24
N LEU A 41 -9.68 21.51 21.48
CA LEU A 41 -10.11 22.03 22.76
C LEU A 41 -10.24 20.92 23.82
N ALA A 42 -10.74 19.75 23.45
CA ALA A 42 -10.79 18.58 24.32
C ALA A 42 -9.36 18.09 24.69
N SER A 43 -8.41 18.17 23.75
CA SER A 43 -7.00 17.89 24.00
C SER A 43 -6.36 18.90 24.97
N LEU A 44 -6.66 20.21 24.84
CA LEU A 44 -6.16 21.26 25.73
C LEU A 44 -6.82 21.26 27.12
N LEU A 45 -8.08 20.82 27.21
CA LEU A 45 -8.81 20.70 28.46
C LEU A 45 -8.65 19.32 29.11
N GLY A 46 -8.06 18.36 28.39
CA GLY A 46 -7.86 16.99 28.83
C GLY A 46 -7.04 16.85 30.14
N ASP A 47 -6.16 17.79 30.39
CA ASP A 47 -5.40 17.84 31.63
C ASP A 47 -6.25 18.29 32.82
N SER A 48 -7.46 18.82 32.60
CA SER A 48 -8.36 19.34 33.63
C SER A 48 -9.61 18.48 33.85
N LEU A 49 -9.88 17.54 32.97
CA LEU A 49 -10.95 16.58 33.14
C LEU A 49 -10.37 15.29 33.72
N PRO A 50 -11.01 14.70 34.74
CA PRO A 50 -10.62 13.36 35.16
C PRO A 50 -10.74 12.50 33.90
N ALA A 51 -9.61 11.96 33.44
CA ALA A 51 -9.57 11.07 32.33
C ALA A 51 -10.66 10.03 32.60
N ALA A 52 -11.72 10.05 31.79
CA ALA A 52 -12.57 8.88 31.71
C ALA A 52 -11.58 7.73 31.53
N PRO A 53 -11.70 6.63 32.32
CA PRO A 53 -10.75 5.56 32.22
C PRO A 53 -10.69 5.27 30.75
N ALA A 54 -9.55 5.61 30.15
CA ALA A 54 -9.31 5.31 28.76
C ALA A 54 -9.71 3.85 28.70
N ALA A 55 -10.65 3.53 27.86
CA ALA A 55 -10.98 2.16 27.51
C ALA A 55 -9.76 1.59 26.77
N ASP A 56 -8.65 1.74 27.43
CA ASP A 56 -7.40 1.06 27.22
C ASP A 56 -7.50 -0.33 27.85
N ALA A 57 -8.59 -0.98 27.55
CA ALA A 57 -8.50 -2.39 27.35
C ALA A 57 -7.61 -2.52 26.10
N ALA A 58 -6.31 -2.33 26.27
CA ALA A 58 -5.31 -2.66 25.28
C ALA A 58 -5.76 -3.98 24.70
N ARG A 59 -6.22 -3.98 23.46
CA ARG A 59 -6.76 -5.18 22.83
C ARG A 59 -5.72 -6.26 23.05
N LYS A 60 -6.09 -7.30 23.80
CA LYS A 60 -5.14 -8.38 24.07
C LYS A 60 -4.56 -8.82 22.75
N PRO A 61 -3.24 -8.91 22.63
CA PRO A 61 -2.63 -9.34 21.39
C PRO A 61 -3.19 -10.71 21.00
N HIS A 62 -3.38 -10.96 19.72
CA HIS A 62 -3.87 -12.24 19.23
C HIS A 62 -2.94 -13.42 19.59
N HIS A 63 -1.65 -13.11 19.77
CA HIS A 63 -0.61 -14.06 20.17
C HIS A 63 0.19 -13.47 21.32
N ALA A 64 0.69 -14.33 22.19
CA ALA A 64 1.58 -13.89 23.26
C ALA A 64 2.87 -13.30 22.64
N PRO A 65 3.30 -12.12 23.07
CA PRO A 65 4.53 -11.52 22.56
C PRO A 65 5.75 -12.30 23.08
N HIS A 66 6.61 -12.71 22.16
CA HIS A 66 7.88 -13.38 22.48
C HIS A 66 9.09 -12.51 22.15
N ALA A 67 8.98 -11.65 21.14
CA ALA A 67 10.05 -10.76 20.74
C ALA A 67 10.20 -9.59 21.74
N LYS A 68 11.44 -9.34 22.17
CA LYS A 68 11.79 -8.20 23.03
C LYS A 68 12.26 -6.99 22.24
N SER A 69 12.80 -7.22 21.06
CA SER A 69 13.34 -6.21 20.17
C SER A 69 13.00 -6.54 18.72
N VAL A 70 12.81 -5.51 17.90
CA VAL A 70 12.55 -5.64 16.47
C VAL A 70 13.55 -4.77 15.72
N ILE A 71 14.21 -5.36 14.72
CA ILE A 71 15.08 -4.64 13.79
C ILE A 71 14.41 -4.71 12.43
N PHE A 72 14.10 -3.55 11.85
CA PHE A 72 13.53 -3.45 10.51
C PHE A 72 14.65 -3.15 9.51
N LEU A 73 15.08 -4.17 8.77
CA LEU A 73 16.08 -4.05 7.71
C LEU A 73 15.37 -3.83 6.38
N PHE A 74 15.37 -2.59 5.93
CA PHE A 74 14.70 -2.20 4.69
C PHE A 74 15.73 -2.04 3.56
N MET A 75 15.48 -2.75 2.46
CA MET A 75 16.27 -2.63 1.23
C MET A 75 15.50 -1.75 0.24
N GLU A 76 15.93 -0.51 0.08
CA GLU A 76 15.31 0.45 -0.82
C GLU A 76 15.36 -0.02 -2.28
N GLY A 77 14.26 0.19 -3.00
CA GLY A 77 14.10 -0.27 -4.37
C GLY A 77 13.78 -1.76 -4.50
N GLY A 78 13.94 -2.52 -3.44
CA GLY A 78 13.67 -3.95 -3.35
C GLY A 78 14.63 -4.83 -4.16
N PRO A 79 15.08 -5.94 -3.60
CA PRO A 79 15.80 -6.95 -4.36
C PRO A 79 14.83 -7.72 -5.26
N SER A 80 15.33 -8.30 -6.34
CA SER A 80 14.56 -9.17 -7.22
C SER A 80 14.14 -10.45 -6.49
N HIS A 81 12.88 -10.59 -6.13
CA HIS A 81 12.38 -11.77 -5.39
C HIS A 81 12.55 -13.05 -6.18
N ILE A 82 12.45 -13.00 -7.52
CA ILE A 82 12.65 -14.14 -8.43
C ILE A 82 14.11 -14.55 -8.56
N ASP A 83 15.04 -13.80 -7.98
CA ASP A 83 16.46 -14.12 -7.92
C ASP A 83 16.94 -14.47 -6.51
N LEU A 84 16.07 -14.48 -5.51
CA LEU A 84 16.43 -14.71 -4.09
C LEU A 84 15.76 -15.92 -3.47
N PHE A 85 14.43 -15.96 -3.37
CA PHE A 85 13.69 -17.01 -2.65
C PHE A 85 12.57 -17.65 -3.47
N ASP A 86 12.27 -17.14 -4.66
CA ASP A 86 11.09 -17.53 -5.43
C ASP A 86 11.44 -17.91 -6.87
N PRO A 87 12.09 -19.08 -7.08
CA PRO A 87 12.42 -19.54 -8.42
C PRO A 87 11.16 -19.70 -9.27
N LYS A 88 11.26 -19.28 -10.53
CA LYS A 88 10.16 -19.37 -11.51
C LYS A 88 10.59 -20.24 -12.69
N PRO A 89 10.45 -21.56 -12.61
CA PRO A 89 10.87 -22.47 -13.70
C PRO A 89 10.22 -22.12 -15.05
N LYS A 90 9.00 -21.55 -15.00
CA LYS A 90 8.31 -21.12 -16.20
C LYS A 90 9.03 -20.00 -16.97
N LEU A 91 9.79 -19.16 -16.26
CA LEU A 91 10.62 -18.13 -16.91
C LEU A 91 11.79 -18.76 -17.69
N GLU A 92 12.32 -19.89 -17.24
CA GLU A 92 13.37 -20.62 -17.97
C GLU A 92 12.82 -21.18 -19.30
N GLU A 93 11.61 -21.75 -19.26
CA GLU A 93 10.95 -22.28 -20.46
C GLU A 93 10.59 -21.18 -21.47
N LEU A 94 10.31 -19.99 -20.99
CA LEU A 94 9.87 -18.84 -21.81
C LEU A 94 11.01 -17.87 -22.11
N ALA A 95 12.22 -18.11 -21.62
CA ALA A 95 13.36 -17.22 -21.84
C ALA A 95 13.56 -16.88 -23.32
N GLY A 96 13.77 -15.59 -23.59
CA GLY A 96 13.93 -15.08 -24.97
C GLY A 96 12.64 -14.99 -25.79
N LYS A 97 11.49 -15.38 -25.24
CA LYS A 97 10.18 -15.25 -25.90
C LYS A 97 9.43 -14.04 -25.35
N PRO A 98 8.50 -13.49 -26.15
CA PRO A 98 7.59 -12.46 -25.62
C PRO A 98 6.67 -13.04 -24.55
N LEU A 99 6.08 -12.15 -23.74
CA LEU A 99 5.08 -12.56 -22.75
C LEU A 99 3.90 -13.22 -23.45
N PRO A 100 3.45 -14.41 -22.99
CA PRO A 100 2.30 -15.08 -23.58
C PRO A 100 1.02 -14.22 -23.52
N GLU A 101 0.23 -14.23 -24.57
CA GLU A 101 -1.04 -13.48 -24.66
C GLU A 101 -2.03 -13.84 -23.56
N SER A 102 -1.92 -15.02 -22.96
CA SER A 102 -2.76 -15.45 -21.82
C SER A 102 -2.63 -14.58 -20.56
N PHE A 103 -1.56 -13.79 -20.46
CA PHE A 103 -1.41 -12.82 -19.36
C PHE A 103 -2.21 -11.53 -19.59
N GLY A 104 -2.76 -11.34 -20.80
CA GLY A 104 -3.45 -10.11 -21.16
C GLY A 104 -2.50 -8.89 -21.22
N PRO A 105 -3.06 -7.69 -21.36
CA PRO A 105 -2.25 -6.47 -21.41
C PRO A 105 -1.59 -6.20 -20.05
N VAL A 106 -0.28 -6.04 -20.05
CA VAL A 106 0.51 -5.67 -18.86
C VAL A 106 0.91 -4.22 -18.96
N ILE A 107 0.97 -3.56 -17.80
CA ILE A 107 1.49 -2.21 -17.67
C ILE A 107 2.94 -2.31 -17.21
N THR A 108 3.87 -1.81 -18.01
CA THR A 108 5.28 -1.73 -17.64
C THR A 108 5.68 -0.29 -17.36
N PRO A 109 6.59 -0.04 -16.41
CA PRO A 109 7.00 1.33 -16.05
C PRO A 109 7.61 2.13 -17.21
N MET A 110 8.26 1.43 -18.14
CA MET A 110 8.95 2.03 -19.29
C MET A 110 8.19 1.90 -20.60
N GLY A 111 6.99 1.32 -20.59
CA GLY A 111 6.19 1.11 -21.81
C GLY A 111 6.75 0.05 -22.76
N GLU A 112 7.65 -0.79 -22.28
CA GLU A 112 8.24 -1.87 -23.07
C GLU A 112 7.37 -3.13 -22.99
N TYR A 113 6.49 -3.32 -23.97
CA TYR A 113 5.53 -4.42 -23.97
C TYR A 113 6.07 -5.66 -24.67
N ASP A 114 7.05 -5.49 -25.58
CA ASP A 114 7.54 -6.55 -26.47
C ASP A 114 8.92 -7.07 -26.06
N ALA A 115 9.43 -6.65 -24.90
CA ALA A 115 10.71 -7.13 -24.41
C ALA A 115 10.66 -8.63 -24.13
N PRO A 116 11.67 -9.41 -24.56
CA PRO A 116 11.72 -10.84 -24.30
C PRO A 116 11.87 -11.11 -22.80
N LEU A 117 11.24 -12.19 -22.33
CA LEU A 117 11.34 -12.62 -20.95
C LEU A 117 12.78 -13.05 -20.62
N LEU A 118 13.24 -12.66 -19.44
CA LEU A 118 14.55 -13.01 -18.90
C LEU A 118 14.40 -14.09 -17.83
N ALA A 119 15.08 -15.20 -18.00
CA ALA A 119 15.20 -16.20 -16.93
C ALA A 119 16.18 -15.74 -15.85
N SER A 120 15.98 -16.22 -14.62
CA SER A 120 16.95 -16.02 -13.56
C SER A 120 18.28 -16.70 -13.91
N GLN A 121 19.38 -15.99 -13.72
CA GLN A 121 20.73 -16.53 -13.93
C GLN A 121 21.31 -17.14 -12.64
N ARG A 122 20.46 -17.34 -11.63
CA ARG A 122 20.88 -17.82 -10.31
C ARG A 122 20.88 -19.33 -10.23
N LYS A 123 21.77 -19.86 -9.41
CA LYS A 123 21.70 -21.25 -8.98
C LYS A 123 20.86 -21.36 -7.74
N TRP A 124 20.04 -22.40 -7.69
CA TRP A 124 19.05 -22.60 -6.65
C TRP A 124 19.29 -23.88 -5.87
N GLY A 125 19.13 -23.82 -4.55
CA GLY A 125 19.13 -24.96 -3.67
C GLY A 125 17.96 -24.92 -2.69
N ARG A 126 17.61 -26.08 -2.16
CA ARG A 126 16.71 -26.19 -1.01
C ARG A 126 17.55 -26.41 0.23
N TYR A 127 17.27 -25.64 1.27
CA TYR A 127 18.06 -25.63 2.49
C TYR A 127 17.14 -25.75 3.72
N GLY A 128 17.74 -26.22 4.81
CA GLY A 128 17.07 -26.45 6.08
C GLY A 128 16.06 -27.60 6.07
N GLU A 129 15.43 -27.83 7.21
CA GLU A 129 14.33 -28.79 7.37
C GLU A 129 13.06 -28.30 6.64
N SER A 130 12.87 -26.98 6.56
CA SER A 130 11.78 -26.35 5.84
C SER A 130 11.83 -26.57 4.33
N GLY A 131 13.01 -26.91 3.77
CA GLY A 131 13.23 -27.07 2.34
C GLY A 131 13.03 -25.77 1.56
N THR A 132 13.30 -24.63 2.17
CA THR A 132 13.14 -23.31 1.57
C THR A 132 14.12 -23.11 0.41
N TRP A 133 13.61 -22.61 -0.71
CA TRP A 133 14.44 -22.25 -1.86
C TRP A 133 15.24 -20.99 -1.57
N VAL A 134 16.55 -21.06 -1.76
CA VAL A 134 17.47 -19.93 -1.65
C VAL A 134 18.41 -19.93 -2.86
N SER A 135 18.69 -18.77 -3.41
CA SER A 135 19.64 -18.61 -4.50
C SER A 135 21.08 -18.48 -3.98
N ASP A 136 22.02 -18.62 -4.90
CA ASP A 136 23.46 -18.47 -4.64
C ASP A 136 23.89 -17.04 -4.27
N TRP A 137 22.96 -16.07 -4.31
CA TRP A 137 23.21 -14.70 -3.85
C TRP A 137 23.22 -14.55 -2.33
N LEU A 138 22.57 -15.47 -1.63
CA LEU A 138 22.39 -15.40 -0.18
C LEU A 138 23.04 -16.63 0.53
N PRO A 139 24.34 -16.88 0.33
CA PRO A 139 24.97 -18.09 0.84
C PRO A 139 24.91 -18.22 2.35
N HIS A 140 25.04 -17.13 3.10
CA HIS A 140 25.02 -17.15 4.55
C HIS A 140 23.61 -17.31 5.15
N LEU A 141 22.57 -16.95 4.41
CA LEU A 141 21.20 -17.17 4.88
C LEU A 141 20.80 -18.65 4.89
N THR A 142 21.51 -19.48 4.14
CA THR A 142 21.25 -20.94 4.13
C THR A 142 21.49 -21.59 5.47
N GLU A 143 22.35 -21.00 6.33
CA GLU A 143 22.68 -21.51 7.66
C GLU A 143 21.58 -21.26 8.70
N CYS A 144 20.71 -20.25 8.47
CA CYS A 144 19.63 -19.87 9.38
C CYS A 144 18.25 -19.88 8.70
N VAL A 145 18.11 -20.61 7.60
CA VAL A 145 16.91 -20.59 6.77
C VAL A 145 15.66 -21.08 7.51
N ASP A 146 15.81 -21.98 8.46
CA ASP A 146 14.70 -22.50 9.26
C ASP A 146 14.18 -21.49 10.29
N ASP A 147 14.96 -20.44 10.59
CA ASP A 147 14.52 -19.31 11.41
C ASP A 147 13.76 -18.25 10.59
N LEU A 148 13.64 -18.42 9.28
CA LEU A 148 13.02 -17.45 8.37
C LEU A 148 11.58 -17.81 8.03
N ALA A 149 10.69 -16.83 8.13
CA ALA A 149 9.35 -16.87 7.51
C ALA A 149 9.38 -16.09 6.19
N VAL A 150 9.44 -16.81 5.06
CA VAL A 150 9.49 -16.20 3.73
C VAL A 150 8.09 -16.03 3.15
N ILE A 151 7.64 -14.78 3.00
CA ILE A 151 6.33 -14.44 2.43
C ILE A 151 6.52 -14.02 0.98
N ARG A 152 6.20 -14.93 0.05
CA ARG A 152 6.36 -14.73 -1.41
C ARG A 152 5.15 -14.10 -2.11
N SER A 153 4.05 -13.94 -1.42
CA SER A 153 2.78 -13.45 -1.96
C SER A 153 2.54 -11.95 -1.74
N CYS A 154 3.52 -11.23 -1.21
CA CYS A 154 3.41 -9.78 -1.04
C CYS A 154 3.46 -9.08 -2.41
N TRP A 155 2.59 -8.09 -2.58
CA TRP A 155 2.56 -7.21 -3.75
C TRP A 155 2.21 -5.79 -3.33
N ALA A 156 2.50 -4.82 -4.18
CA ALA A 156 2.23 -3.42 -3.93
C ALA A 156 1.49 -2.78 -5.11
N ASP A 157 0.68 -1.76 -4.84
CA ASP A 157 -0.04 -0.99 -5.88
C ASP A 157 0.90 -0.08 -6.68
N GLY A 158 2.11 0.13 -6.17
CA GLY A 158 3.10 1.00 -6.79
C GLY A 158 3.73 0.36 -8.04
N LEU A 159 3.52 0.99 -9.21
CA LEU A 159 4.12 0.54 -10.46
C LEU A 159 5.65 0.73 -10.51
N ASN A 160 6.19 1.68 -9.76
CA ASN A 160 7.61 2.00 -9.70
C ASN A 160 8.17 1.88 -8.28
N HIS A 161 9.50 1.95 -8.15
CA HIS A 161 10.19 1.82 -6.88
C HIS A 161 9.75 2.87 -5.85
N SER A 162 9.59 4.13 -6.23
CA SER A 162 9.21 5.21 -5.31
C SER A 162 7.87 4.94 -4.62
N ASN A 163 6.88 4.50 -5.39
CA ASN A 163 5.56 4.17 -4.86
C ASN A 163 5.59 2.88 -4.02
N GLY A 164 6.36 1.87 -4.45
CA GLY A 164 6.56 0.63 -3.70
C GLY A 164 7.26 0.87 -2.36
N VAL A 165 8.31 1.69 -2.35
CA VAL A 165 9.04 2.12 -1.13
C VAL A 165 8.10 2.86 -0.19
N SER A 166 7.32 3.81 -0.72
CA SER A 166 6.33 4.54 0.08
C SER A 166 5.32 3.58 0.72
N GLN A 167 4.75 2.66 -0.06
CA GLN A 167 3.76 1.71 0.45
C GLN A 167 4.35 0.77 1.50
N MET A 168 5.55 0.27 1.31
CA MET A 168 6.22 -0.62 2.26
C MET A 168 6.46 0.05 3.61
N ASN A 169 6.82 1.34 3.60
CA ASN A 169 7.14 2.09 4.83
C ASN A 169 5.93 2.73 5.49
N THR A 170 4.88 3.07 4.74
CA THR A 170 3.77 3.90 5.23
C THR A 170 2.38 3.28 5.04
N GLY A 171 2.29 2.14 4.35
CA GLY A 171 1.02 1.52 3.96
C GLY A 171 0.29 2.23 2.82
N SER A 172 0.95 3.18 2.13
CA SER A 172 0.32 3.94 1.03
C SER A 172 1.31 4.30 -0.06
N ILE A 173 0.89 4.22 -1.33
CA ILE A 173 1.67 4.73 -2.46
C ILE A 173 1.77 6.27 -2.48
N ARG A 174 0.96 6.96 -1.68
CA ARG A 174 0.96 8.42 -1.60
C ARG A 174 1.93 8.89 -0.53
N ALA A 175 2.76 9.86 -0.88
CA ALA A 175 3.65 10.53 0.06
C ALA A 175 2.89 11.27 1.17
N GLY A 176 3.60 11.61 2.25
CA GLY A 176 3.08 12.44 3.34
C GLY A 176 2.46 11.66 4.51
N ARG A 177 2.49 10.33 4.50
CA ARG A 177 2.10 9.51 5.64
C ARG A 177 3.31 9.15 6.50
N PRO A 178 3.16 9.07 7.84
CA PRO A 178 4.24 8.65 8.72
C PRO A 178 4.66 7.21 8.43
N SER A 179 5.95 6.93 8.57
CA SER A 179 6.49 5.58 8.49
C SER A 179 6.15 4.75 9.73
N LEU A 180 6.38 3.44 9.67
CA LEU A 180 6.26 2.56 10.84
C LEU A 180 7.09 3.06 12.01
N GLY A 181 8.35 3.44 11.78
CA GLY A 181 9.22 3.99 12.82
C GLY A 181 8.68 5.29 13.43
N SER A 182 8.10 6.18 12.62
CA SER A 182 7.46 7.40 13.11
C SER A 182 6.27 7.10 14.02
N TRP A 183 5.43 6.12 13.65
CA TRP A 183 4.31 5.69 14.49
C TRP A 183 4.77 5.06 15.80
N VAL A 184 5.82 4.24 15.76
CA VAL A 184 6.40 3.64 16.97
C VAL A 184 6.93 4.73 17.90
N SER A 185 7.72 5.68 17.39
CA SER A 185 8.24 6.79 18.19
C SER A 185 7.13 7.69 18.75
N TYR A 186 6.08 7.93 17.97
CA TYR A 186 4.93 8.71 18.43
C TYR A 186 4.15 7.99 19.55
N GLY A 187 3.91 6.69 19.43
CA GLY A 187 3.08 5.92 20.34
C GLY A 187 3.82 5.41 21.59
N LEU A 188 5.10 5.08 21.46
CA LEU A 188 5.90 4.49 22.54
C LEU A 188 6.97 5.43 23.08
N GLY A 189 7.20 6.56 22.42
CA GLY A 189 8.30 7.48 22.73
C GLY A 189 9.64 7.00 22.17
N THR A 190 10.70 7.73 22.53
CA THR A 190 12.08 7.43 22.15
C THR A 190 13.01 7.71 23.33
N GLU A 191 14.04 6.89 23.46
CA GLU A 191 15.11 7.13 24.45
C GLU A 191 16.16 8.13 23.94
N ASN A 192 16.10 8.47 22.67
CA ASN A 192 16.97 9.46 22.05
C ASN A 192 16.36 10.84 22.27
N GLY A 193 16.91 11.58 23.22
CA GLY A 193 16.55 12.96 23.53
C GLY A 193 17.11 13.96 22.53
#